data_73fafa4fbe0da6d7298269806eedbba3
#
_entry.id   73fafa4fbe0da6d7298269806eedbba3
#
_cell.length_a   1.000
_cell.length_b   1.000
_cell.length_c   1.000
_cell.angle_alpha   90.00
_cell.angle_beta   90.00
_cell.angle_gamma   90.00
#
_symmetry.space_group_name_H-M   'P 1'
#
loop_
_entity.id
_entity.type
_entity.pdbx_description
1 polymer ?
#
loop_
_entity_poly.entity_id
_entity_poly.type
_entity_poly.pdbx_seq_one_letter_code
_entity_poly.pdbx_strand_id
1 'polypeptide(L)'
;GLDEIGEMGTPNSAYKAPEVDYMIVKIPRWDLTKFVGVSREIGSSMKSVGEIMSIGRSFEEMLQKGLRMIGQGMHGFVGNDHTKFDNLDEELSNPTDLRIFAIAQALEEGYTIERIEELTKIDPWFIERMKNIVDYKHKLSEYNTLEEIPAEVLREAKVLGFSDFQIGRFVLKTKAVSYTHLRAHETSA
;
A
#
# COMPACT_ATOMS: atom_id res chain seq x y z
N GLY A 1 5.66 -30.75 1.30
CA GLY A 1 4.32 -30.84 1.85
C GLY A 1 3.96 -29.59 2.60
N LEU A 2 2.73 -29.49 3.09
CA LEU A 2 2.28 -28.33 3.88
C LEU A 2 3.12 -28.12 5.15
N ASP A 3 3.70 -29.18 5.67
CA ASP A 3 4.58 -29.15 6.84
C ASP A 3 5.89 -28.41 6.55
N GLU A 4 6.40 -28.49 5.34
CA GLU A 4 7.60 -27.78 4.92
C GLU A 4 7.38 -26.27 4.82
N ILE A 5 6.17 -25.86 4.46
CA ILE A 5 5.80 -24.44 4.38
C ILE A 5 5.66 -23.85 5.78
N GLY A 6 5.14 -24.61 6.72
CA GLY A 6 5.02 -24.20 8.12
C GLY A 6 6.37 -24.05 8.81
N GLU A 7 7.33 -24.86 8.44
CA GLU A 7 8.66 -24.85 9.03
C GLU A 7 9.58 -23.75 8.44
N MET A 8 9.29 -23.30 7.24
CA MET A 8 10.06 -22.24 6.57
C MET A 8 10.02 -20.89 7.28
N GLY A 9 9.11 -20.70 8.23
CA GLY A 9 8.98 -19.49 9.02
C GLY A 9 9.48 -19.58 10.45
N THR A 10 9.98 -20.72 10.89
CA THR A 10 10.43 -20.92 12.27
C THR A 10 11.95 -20.90 12.38
N PRO A 11 12.51 -20.14 13.35
CA PRO A 11 13.96 -20.00 13.53
C PRO A 11 14.69 -21.31 13.86
N ASN A 12 13.96 -22.38 14.18
CA ASN A 12 14.50 -23.66 14.63
C ASN A 12 14.33 -24.79 13.64
N SER A 13 13.90 -24.50 12.43
CA SER A 13 13.81 -25.51 11.40
C SER A 13 15.23 -25.98 11.03
N ALA A 14 15.45 -27.28 11.07
CA ALA A 14 16.69 -27.88 10.57
C ALA A 14 16.86 -27.65 9.07
N TYR A 15 15.83 -27.21 8.40
CA TYR A 15 15.85 -26.66 7.07
C TYR A 15 16.20 -25.19 7.21
N LYS A 16 17.44 -24.83 6.97
CA LYS A 16 17.76 -23.47 6.63
C LYS A 16 17.07 -23.18 5.30
N ALA A 17 15.86 -22.63 5.39
CA ALA A 17 15.29 -21.95 4.24
C ALA A 17 16.34 -20.95 3.76
N PRO A 18 16.63 -20.87 2.45
CA PRO A 18 17.46 -19.81 1.95
C PRO A 18 16.88 -18.52 2.48
N GLU A 19 17.73 -17.65 2.99
CA GLU A 19 17.31 -16.31 3.42
C GLU A 19 16.52 -15.70 2.27
N VAL A 20 15.20 -15.60 2.47
CA VAL A 20 14.33 -15.10 1.43
C VAL A 20 14.47 -13.59 1.46
N ASP A 21 15.29 -13.06 0.56
CA ASP A 21 15.52 -11.62 0.42
C ASP A 21 14.31 -10.89 -0.14
N TYR A 22 13.23 -11.60 -0.47
CA TYR A 22 12.02 -11.02 -1.04
C TYR A 22 10.79 -11.84 -0.67
N MET A 23 9.65 -11.17 -0.69
CA MET A 23 8.34 -11.77 -0.47
C MET A 23 7.50 -11.66 -1.75
N ILE A 24 6.53 -12.55 -1.90
CA ILE A 24 5.62 -12.56 -3.04
C ILE A 24 4.20 -12.44 -2.53
N VAL A 25 3.45 -11.50 -3.08
CA VAL A 25 2.02 -11.34 -2.82
C VAL A 25 1.26 -11.44 -4.13
N LYS A 26 0.19 -12.22 -4.12
CA LYS A 26 -0.77 -12.28 -5.22
C LYS A 26 -1.93 -11.35 -4.91
N ILE A 27 -2.18 -10.42 -5.81
CA ILE A 27 -3.28 -9.47 -5.70
C ILE A 27 -4.22 -9.70 -6.87
N PRO A 28 -5.51 -10.00 -6.60
CA PRO A 28 -6.49 -10.12 -7.66
C PRO A 28 -6.62 -8.81 -8.42
N ARG A 29 -6.73 -8.89 -9.72
CA ARG A 29 -6.96 -7.73 -10.57
C ARG A 29 -8.45 -7.52 -10.72
N TRP A 30 -8.93 -6.38 -10.26
CA TRP A 30 -10.33 -5.99 -10.38
C TRP A 30 -10.49 -4.85 -11.36
N ASP A 31 -11.69 -4.70 -11.92
CA ASP A 31 -12.02 -3.51 -12.67
C ASP A 31 -12.33 -2.38 -11.67
N LEU A 32 -11.30 -1.60 -11.36
CA LEU A 32 -11.41 -0.47 -10.45
C LEU A 32 -11.82 0.83 -11.16
N THR A 33 -12.05 0.81 -12.46
CA THR A 33 -12.45 2.01 -13.20
C THR A 33 -13.74 2.61 -12.66
N LYS A 34 -14.63 1.77 -12.17
CA LYS A 34 -15.88 2.20 -11.52
C LYS A 34 -15.66 2.74 -10.10
N PHE A 35 -14.55 2.38 -9.47
CA PHE A 35 -14.21 2.85 -8.13
C PHE A 35 -13.55 4.22 -8.15
N VAL A 36 -12.68 4.43 -9.12
CA VAL A 36 -11.98 5.70 -9.33
C VAL A 36 -12.91 6.68 -10.03
N GLY A 37 -13.90 7.18 -9.37
CA GLY A 37 -14.63 8.34 -9.90
C GLY A 37 -16.12 8.40 -9.73
N VAL A 38 -16.88 7.37 -9.46
CA VAL A 38 -18.32 7.55 -9.54
C VAL A 38 -19.19 6.85 -8.51
N SER A 39 -18.96 5.73 -8.00
CA SER A 39 -19.93 5.23 -7.03
C SER A 39 -19.45 4.05 -6.21
N ARG A 40 -19.99 4.01 -5.03
CA ARG A 40 -19.85 2.95 -4.05
C ARG A 40 -20.62 1.69 -4.37
N GLU A 41 -21.41 1.69 -5.41
CA GLU A 41 -22.18 0.53 -5.84
C GLU A 41 -21.32 -0.47 -6.61
N ILE A 42 -20.09 -0.64 -6.15
CA ILE A 42 -19.21 -1.66 -6.71
C ILE A 42 -19.29 -2.92 -5.84
N GLY A 43 -20.46 -3.24 -5.38
CA GLY A 43 -20.64 -4.42 -4.57
C GLY A 43 -20.28 -5.72 -5.29
N SER A 44 -21.12 -6.68 -5.18
CA SER A 44 -20.97 -8.05 -5.66
C SER A 44 -20.67 -8.24 -7.16
N SER A 45 -20.54 -7.19 -7.95
CA SER A 45 -20.28 -7.27 -9.38
C SER A 45 -18.81 -7.15 -9.79
N MET A 46 -17.90 -6.90 -8.85
CA MET A 46 -16.48 -6.89 -9.16
C MET A 46 -15.96 -8.33 -9.29
N LYS A 47 -15.79 -8.73 -10.52
CA LYS A 47 -15.13 -10.00 -10.83
C LYS A 47 -13.64 -9.76 -11.00
N SER A 48 -12.84 -10.64 -10.43
CA SER A 48 -11.41 -10.67 -10.68
C SER A 48 -11.19 -10.87 -12.20
N VAL A 49 -10.39 -9.98 -12.81
CA VAL A 49 -10.01 -10.06 -14.22
C VAL A 49 -8.62 -10.67 -14.39
N GLY A 50 -8.10 -11.30 -13.37
CA GLY A 50 -6.78 -11.90 -13.32
C GLY A 50 -6.09 -11.66 -11.99
N GLU A 51 -4.85 -12.08 -11.90
CA GLU A 51 -4.04 -11.89 -10.70
C GLU A 51 -2.76 -11.15 -11.04
N ILE A 52 -2.32 -10.29 -10.13
CA ILE A 52 -1.03 -9.63 -10.20
C ILE A 52 -0.15 -10.24 -9.12
N MET A 53 1.05 -10.67 -9.51
CA MET A 53 2.08 -11.11 -8.59
C MET A 53 3.01 -9.93 -8.31
N SER A 54 3.09 -9.54 -7.05
CA SER A 54 4.02 -8.51 -6.60
C SER A 54 5.15 -9.13 -5.81
N ILE A 55 6.38 -8.70 -6.10
CA ILE A 55 7.59 -9.17 -5.46
C ILE A 55 8.28 -7.97 -4.83
N GLY A 56 8.69 -8.12 -3.57
CA GLY A 56 9.40 -7.08 -2.86
C GLY A 56 10.20 -7.64 -1.69
N ARG A 57 11.05 -6.82 -1.10
CA ARG A 57 11.88 -7.18 0.05
C ARG A 57 11.16 -7.01 1.38
N SER A 58 10.04 -6.30 1.37
CA SER A 58 9.19 -6.06 2.53
C SER A 58 7.73 -6.17 2.14
N PHE A 59 6.87 -6.37 3.13
CA PHE A 59 5.42 -6.38 2.91
C PHE A 59 4.95 -5.02 2.37
N GLU A 60 5.45 -3.93 2.92
CA GLU A 60 5.11 -2.57 2.51
C GLU A 60 5.42 -2.35 1.02
N GLU A 61 6.62 -2.73 0.59
CA GLU A 61 7.03 -2.61 -0.81
C GLU A 61 6.13 -3.41 -1.73
N MET A 62 5.86 -4.66 -1.39
CA MET A 62 5.00 -5.53 -2.18
C MET A 62 3.58 -5.00 -2.30
N LEU A 63 3.01 -4.56 -1.19
CA LEU A 63 1.66 -4.05 -1.15
C LEU A 63 1.53 -2.82 -2.05
N GLN A 64 2.45 -1.87 -1.94
CA GLN A 64 2.43 -0.67 -2.75
C GLN A 64 2.60 -0.97 -4.24
N LYS A 65 3.57 -1.80 -4.59
CA LYS A 65 3.80 -2.21 -5.97
C LYS A 65 2.61 -2.96 -6.56
N GLY A 66 2.05 -3.90 -5.81
CA GLY A 66 0.91 -4.68 -6.25
C GLY A 66 -0.32 -3.83 -6.50
N LEU A 67 -0.64 -2.94 -5.57
CA LEU A 67 -1.77 -2.05 -5.71
C LEU A 67 -1.62 -1.09 -6.89
N ARG A 68 -0.40 -0.65 -7.16
CA ARG A 68 -0.10 0.22 -8.32
C ARG A 68 -0.38 -0.46 -9.66
N MET A 69 -0.25 -1.77 -9.73
CA MET A 69 -0.49 -2.54 -10.95
C MET A 69 -1.97 -2.86 -11.21
N ILE A 70 -2.86 -2.60 -10.26
CA ILE A 70 -4.27 -2.99 -10.36
C ILE A 70 -5.04 -2.18 -11.42
N GLY A 71 -4.77 -0.89 -11.56
CA GLY A 71 -5.50 -0.06 -12.51
C GLY A 71 -5.04 1.39 -12.55
N GLN A 72 -5.66 2.16 -13.45
CA GLN A 72 -5.39 3.58 -13.57
C GLN A 72 -5.87 4.34 -12.34
N GLY A 73 -5.10 5.35 -11.91
CA GLY A 73 -5.40 6.14 -10.72
C GLY A 73 -4.96 5.50 -9.42
N MET A 74 -4.44 4.27 -9.47
CA MET A 74 -3.87 3.60 -8.32
C MET A 74 -2.36 3.80 -8.27
N HIS A 75 -1.90 4.43 -7.19
CA HIS A 75 -0.49 4.77 -7.02
C HIS A 75 0.20 3.95 -5.93
N GLY A 76 -0.57 3.18 -5.19
CA GLY A 76 -0.10 2.33 -4.12
C GLY A 76 -1.17 2.20 -3.03
N PHE A 77 -0.74 2.00 -1.81
CA PHE A 77 -1.65 1.92 -0.67
C PHE A 77 -2.23 3.29 -0.28
N VAL A 78 -1.48 4.34 -0.50
CA VAL A 78 -1.83 5.74 -0.22
C VAL A 78 -1.62 6.63 -1.44
N GLY A 79 -2.23 7.80 -1.46
CA GLY A 79 -2.09 8.78 -2.53
C GLY A 79 -2.93 8.49 -3.77
N ASN A 80 -3.98 7.73 -3.64
CA ASN A 80 -4.87 7.35 -4.75
C ASN A 80 -5.97 8.39 -4.99
N ASP A 81 -6.46 8.41 -6.22
CA ASP A 81 -7.57 9.27 -6.63
C ASP A 81 -8.91 8.55 -6.50
N HIS A 82 -9.32 8.26 -5.29
CA HIS A 82 -10.61 7.63 -5.05
C HIS A 82 -11.48 8.43 -4.09
N THR A 83 -12.78 8.20 -4.14
CA THR A 83 -13.73 8.80 -3.22
C THR A 83 -13.59 8.17 -1.84
N LYS A 84 -13.63 8.99 -0.80
CA LYS A 84 -13.59 8.51 0.57
C LYS A 84 -14.84 7.72 0.92
N PHE A 85 -14.67 6.70 1.75
CA PHE A 85 -15.79 5.96 2.31
C PHE A 85 -16.49 6.79 3.41
N ASP A 86 -17.81 6.75 3.46
CA ASP A 86 -18.57 7.47 4.50
C ASP A 86 -18.67 6.66 5.77
N ASN A 87 -18.84 5.35 5.66
CA ASN A 87 -18.98 4.47 6.82
C ASN A 87 -17.80 3.47 6.85
N LEU A 88 -16.69 3.89 7.46
CA LEU A 88 -15.50 3.07 7.56
C LEU A 88 -15.71 1.79 8.36
N ASP A 89 -16.47 1.85 9.43
CA ASP A 89 -16.71 0.67 10.28
C ASP A 89 -17.41 -0.44 9.49
N GLU A 90 -18.35 -0.08 8.66
CA GLU A 90 -19.03 -1.03 7.78
C GLU A 90 -18.08 -1.59 6.71
N GLU A 91 -17.33 -0.72 6.05
CA GLU A 91 -16.37 -1.13 5.01
C GLU A 91 -15.27 -2.03 5.58
N LEU A 92 -14.80 -1.76 6.78
CA LEU A 92 -13.81 -2.59 7.46
C LEU A 92 -14.36 -3.95 7.89
N SER A 93 -15.64 -4.00 8.26
CA SER A 93 -16.29 -5.22 8.71
C SER A 93 -16.66 -6.17 7.57
N ASN A 94 -16.80 -5.66 6.35
CA ASN A 94 -17.16 -6.44 5.18
C ASN A 94 -15.93 -6.85 4.39
N PRO A 95 -15.72 -8.16 4.14
CA PRO A 95 -14.57 -8.65 3.39
C PRO A 95 -14.73 -8.41 1.89
N THR A 96 -14.74 -7.15 1.48
CA THR A 96 -14.80 -6.76 0.07
C THR A 96 -13.40 -6.46 -0.45
N ASP A 97 -13.28 -6.38 -1.77
CA ASP A 97 -12.02 -6.05 -2.44
C ASP A 97 -11.54 -4.63 -2.14
N LEU A 98 -12.46 -3.76 -1.70
CA LEU A 98 -12.18 -2.38 -1.36
C LEU A 98 -11.70 -2.20 0.06
N ARG A 99 -11.76 -3.24 0.89
CA ARG A 99 -11.40 -3.16 2.30
C ARG A 99 -9.96 -2.68 2.52
N ILE A 100 -9.05 -3.02 1.64
CA ILE A 100 -7.65 -2.56 1.74
C ILE A 100 -7.55 -1.03 1.70
N PHE A 101 -8.36 -0.38 0.87
CA PHE A 101 -8.40 1.08 0.78
C PHE A 101 -9.15 1.71 1.95
N ALA A 102 -10.13 1.00 2.50
CA ALA A 102 -10.80 1.42 3.73
C ALA A 102 -9.84 1.37 4.93
N ILE A 103 -8.95 0.39 4.99
CA ILE A 103 -7.91 0.32 6.01
C ILE A 103 -6.97 1.53 5.89
N ALA A 104 -6.56 1.89 4.68
CA ALA A 104 -5.73 3.06 4.45
C ALA A 104 -6.40 4.34 4.97
N GLN A 105 -7.67 4.54 4.62
CA GLN A 105 -8.42 5.69 5.09
C GLN A 105 -8.58 5.70 6.61
N ALA A 106 -8.88 4.55 7.21
CA ALA A 106 -9.03 4.43 8.66
C ALA A 106 -7.73 4.80 9.39
N LEU A 107 -6.60 4.33 8.90
CA LEU A 107 -5.30 4.67 9.47
C LEU A 107 -5.00 6.18 9.33
N GLU A 108 -5.35 6.78 8.21
CA GLU A 108 -5.18 8.23 8.00
C GLU A 108 -6.10 9.05 8.90
N GLU A 109 -7.28 8.55 9.23
CA GLU A 109 -8.23 9.20 10.13
C GLU A 109 -7.97 8.93 11.60
N GLY A 110 -6.93 8.15 11.92
CA GLY A 110 -6.49 7.93 13.29
C GLY A 110 -7.09 6.71 13.97
N TYR A 111 -7.66 5.76 13.24
CA TYR A 111 -8.08 4.49 13.83
C TYR A 111 -6.88 3.77 14.43
N THR A 112 -7.09 3.18 15.59
CA THR A 112 -6.04 2.36 16.22
C THR A 112 -5.91 1.00 15.53
N ILE A 113 -4.76 0.37 15.68
CA ILE A 113 -4.52 -0.97 15.17
C ILE A 113 -5.53 -1.94 15.77
N GLU A 114 -5.80 -1.82 17.07
CA GLU A 114 -6.75 -2.66 17.79
C GLU A 114 -8.18 -2.53 17.23
N ARG A 115 -8.58 -1.31 16.92
CA ARG A 115 -9.91 -1.06 16.34
C ARG A 115 -10.05 -1.69 14.96
N ILE A 116 -9.02 -1.54 14.14
CA ILE A 116 -9.02 -2.12 12.79
C ILE A 116 -9.00 -3.66 12.87
N GLU A 117 -8.21 -4.22 13.77
CA GLU A 117 -8.20 -5.67 14.02
C GLU A 117 -9.58 -6.17 14.44
N GLU A 118 -10.23 -5.48 15.37
CA GLU A 118 -11.58 -5.83 15.85
C GLU A 118 -12.59 -5.90 14.71
N LEU A 119 -12.55 -4.92 13.82
CA LEU A 119 -13.50 -4.82 12.70
C LEU A 119 -13.17 -5.75 11.53
N THR A 120 -11.91 -5.88 11.20
CA THR A 120 -11.48 -6.64 10.01
C THR A 120 -11.15 -8.10 10.31
N LYS A 121 -10.78 -8.43 11.54
CA LYS A 121 -10.22 -9.73 11.95
C LYS A 121 -8.89 -10.05 11.25
N ILE A 122 -8.23 -9.06 10.68
CA ILE A 122 -6.90 -9.19 10.08
C ILE A 122 -5.85 -9.20 11.20
N ASP A 123 -4.85 -10.06 11.06
CA ASP A 123 -3.74 -10.12 12.01
C ASP A 123 -3.09 -8.74 12.15
N PRO A 124 -2.86 -8.26 13.39
CA PRO A 124 -2.29 -6.93 13.64
C PRO A 124 -0.92 -6.73 13.00
N TRP A 125 -0.16 -7.79 12.75
CA TRP A 125 1.13 -7.69 12.07
C TRP A 125 1.00 -6.99 10.72
N PHE A 126 -0.02 -7.35 9.92
CA PHE A 126 -0.27 -6.72 8.63
C PHE A 126 -0.73 -5.28 8.78
N ILE A 127 -1.57 -5.02 9.77
CA ILE A 127 -2.08 -3.65 10.02
C ILE A 127 -0.94 -2.73 10.44
N GLU A 128 -0.01 -3.22 11.26
CA GLU A 128 1.20 -2.49 11.65
C GLU A 128 2.07 -2.14 10.43
N ARG A 129 2.24 -3.09 9.51
CA ARG A 129 2.99 -2.84 8.27
C ARG A 129 2.29 -1.77 7.40
N MET A 130 0.98 -1.84 7.29
CA MET A 130 0.19 -0.82 6.58
C MET A 130 0.30 0.54 7.25
N LYS A 131 0.29 0.58 8.59
CA LYS A 131 0.47 1.81 9.35
C LYS A 131 1.82 2.46 9.07
N ASN A 132 2.88 1.68 8.89
CA ASN A 132 4.20 2.21 8.54
C ASN A 132 4.15 3.03 7.24
N ILE A 133 3.35 2.59 6.27
CA ILE A 133 3.18 3.32 5.01
C ILE A 133 2.48 4.65 5.26
N VAL A 134 1.40 4.65 6.03
CA VAL A 134 0.64 5.88 6.33
C VAL A 134 1.49 6.87 7.14
N ASP A 135 2.22 6.38 8.14
CA ASP A 135 3.10 7.21 8.96
C ASP A 135 4.20 7.84 8.10
N TYR A 136 4.75 7.09 7.17
CA TYR A 136 5.80 7.61 6.28
C TYR A 136 5.26 8.61 5.27
N LYS A 137 4.03 8.42 4.79
CA LYS A 137 3.33 9.44 4.00
C LYS A 137 3.25 10.76 4.76
N HIS A 138 2.87 10.72 6.04
CA HIS A 138 2.78 11.92 6.87
C HIS A 138 4.15 12.58 7.03
N LYS A 139 5.19 11.79 7.22
CA LYS A 139 6.58 12.28 7.30
C LYS A 139 6.99 12.98 6.01
N LEU A 140 6.73 12.39 4.85
CA LEU A 140 7.01 13.01 3.56
C LEU A 140 6.21 14.30 3.34
N SER A 141 5.00 14.36 3.85
CA SER A 141 4.12 15.53 3.72
C SER A 141 4.58 16.74 4.56
N GLU A 142 5.53 16.55 5.47
CA GLU A 142 6.12 17.65 6.23
C GLU A 142 7.08 18.49 5.39
N TYR A 143 7.64 17.94 4.33
CA TYR A 143 8.52 18.66 3.41
C TYR A 143 7.68 19.46 2.40
N ASN A 144 8.19 20.60 1.99
CA ASN A 144 7.51 21.51 1.04
C ASN A 144 8.11 21.42 -0.37
N THR A 145 9.35 21.01 -0.49
CA THR A 145 10.04 20.81 -1.77
C THR A 145 10.77 19.47 -1.78
N LEU A 146 11.01 18.94 -2.98
CA LEU A 146 11.74 17.68 -3.14
C LEU A 146 13.19 17.80 -2.67
N GLU A 147 13.78 18.98 -2.83
CA GLU A 147 15.16 19.26 -2.45
C GLU A 147 15.36 19.27 -0.92
N GLU A 148 14.31 19.57 -0.15
CA GLU A 148 14.37 19.52 1.30
C GLU A 148 14.47 18.11 1.87
N ILE A 149 14.12 17.08 1.08
CA ILE A 149 14.09 15.71 1.57
C ILE A 149 15.52 15.19 1.72
N PRO A 150 15.95 14.80 2.93
CA PRO A 150 17.25 14.16 3.10
C PRO A 150 17.35 12.89 2.26
N ALA A 151 18.53 12.58 1.76
CA ALA A 151 18.77 11.41 0.91
C ALA A 151 18.36 10.10 1.60
N GLU A 152 18.60 9.99 2.90
CA GLU A 152 18.22 8.83 3.69
C GLU A 152 16.70 8.66 3.82
N VAL A 153 15.96 9.77 3.95
CA VAL A 153 14.49 9.76 3.99
C VAL A 153 13.93 9.30 2.65
N LEU A 154 14.49 9.80 1.56
CA LEU A 154 14.08 9.40 0.22
C LEU A 154 14.38 7.91 -0.04
N ARG A 155 15.53 7.45 0.39
CA ARG A 155 15.92 6.04 0.27
C ARG A 155 14.96 5.13 1.03
N GLU A 156 14.63 5.49 2.26
CA GLU A 156 13.67 4.74 3.08
C GLU A 156 12.28 4.71 2.44
N ALA A 157 11.84 5.82 1.88
CA ALA A 157 10.58 5.87 1.13
C ALA A 157 10.56 4.86 -0.02
N LYS A 158 11.66 4.74 -0.75
CA LYS A 158 11.80 3.76 -1.82
C LYS A 158 11.77 2.33 -1.30
N VAL A 159 12.42 2.06 -0.17
CA VAL A 159 12.39 0.74 0.49
C VAL A 159 10.98 0.36 0.90
N LEU A 160 10.16 1.33 1.35
CA LEU A 160 8.76 1.13 1.69
C LEU A 160 7.83 1.08 0.46
N GLY A 161 8.37 1.15 -0.74
CA GLY A 161 7.62 1.00 -1.97
C GLY A 161 6.95 2.25 -2.50
N PHE A 162 7.27 3.42 -1.98
CA PHE A 162 6.75 4.67 -2.53
C PHE A 162 7.30 4.94 -3.93
N SER A 163 6.41 5.26 -4.85
CA SER A 163 6.79 5.72 -6.18
C SER A 163 7.19 7.19 -6.15
N ASP A 164 7.92 7.62 -7.17
CA ASP A 164 8.26 9.03 -7.33
C ASP A 164 7.01 9.91 -7.44
N PHE A 165 5.98 9.38 -8.09
CA PHE A 165 4.70 10.06 -8.20
C PHE A 165 4.07 10.31 -6.82
N GLN A 166 4.04 9.30 -5.96
CA GLN A 166 3.52 9.44 -4.59
C GLN A 166 4.32 10.47 -3.79
N ILE A 167 5.64 10.36 -3.82
CA ILE A 167 6.53 11.28 -3.12
C ILE A 167 6.29 12.72 -3.59
N GLY A 168 6.27 12.93 -4.89
CA GLY A 168 5.99 14.25 -5.47
C GLY A 168 4.63 14.79 -5.06
N ARG A 169 3.61 13.96 -5.08
CA ARG A 169 2.25 14.35 -4.69
C ARG A 169 2.16 14.79 -3.22
N PHE A 170 2.80 14.06 -2.31
CA PHE A 170 2.76 14.37 -0.89
C PHE A 170 3.54 15.64 -0.55
N VAL A 171 4.68 15.82 -1.19
CA VAL A 171 5.55 16.99 -0.96
C VAL A 171 4.98 18.24 -1.62
N LEU A 172 4.58 18.14 -2.87
CA LEU A 172 4.05 19.28 -3.63
C LEU A 172 2.58 19.57 -3.33
N LYS A 173 1.88 18.65 -2.67
CA LYS A 173 0.47 18.81 -2.24
C LYS A 173 -0.46 19.16 -3.40
N THR A 174 -0.17 18.63 -4.58
CA THR A 174 -0.93 18.87 -5.80
C THR A 174 -1.29 17.55 -6.48
N LYS A 175 -2.42 17.52 -7.16
CA LYS A 175 -2.82 16.36 -7.97
C LYS A 175 -2.04 16.30 -9.29
N ALA A 176 -1.51 17.41 -9.74
CA ALA A 176 -0.71 17.48 -10.96
C ALA A 176 0.78 17.42 -10.62
N VAL A 177 1.36 16.24 -10.68
CA VAL A 177 2.80 16.05 -10.52
C VAL A 177 3.43 15.96 -11.90
N SER A 178 4.33 16.89 -12.21
CA SER A 178 5.05 16.90 -13.46
C SER A 178 6.12 15.79 -13.46
N TYR A 179 6.09 14.97 -14.48
CA TYR A 179 7.09 13.91 -14.68
C TYR A 179 8.51 14.46 -14.75
N THR A 180 8.65 15.69 -15.22
CA THR A 180 9.94 16.39 -15.34
C THR A 180 10.56 16.68 -13.98
N HIS A 181 9.75 17.03 -12.98
CA HIS A 181 10.21 17.27 -11.61
C HIS A 181 10.75 16.02 -10.94
N LEU A 182 10.09 14.88 -11.17
CA LEU A 182 10.49 13.61 -10.59
C LEU A 182 11.81 13.11 -11.16
N ARG A 183 12.00 13.22 -12.48
CA ARG A 183 13.23 12.81 -13.14
C ARG A 183 14.45 13.63 -12.73
N ALA A 184 14.29 14.91 -12.55
CA ALA A 184 15.39 15.78 -12.10
C ALA A 184 15.88 15.39 -10.71
N HIS A 185 14.99 14.89 -9.85
CA HIS A 185 15.32 14.45 -8.50
C HIS A 185 16.01 13.06 -8.49
N GLU A 186 15.61 12.15 -9.35
CA GLU A 186 16.24 10.82 -9.49
C GLU A 186 17.71 10.90 -9.92
N THR A 187 18.06 11.87 -10.74
CA THR A 187 19.45 12.04 -11.23
C THR A 187 20.36 12.72 -10.21
N SER A 188 19.82 13.25 -9.12
CA SER A 188 20.56 13.97 -8.08
C SER A 188 20.82 13.14 -6.82
N ALA A 189 20.34 11.88 -6.77
CA ALA A 189 20.44 11.01 -5.58
C ALA A 189 21.51 9.93 -5.74
#